data_9e77444b3bf47b8f72fa5d7b19e7e494
#
_entry.id   9e77444b3bf47b8f72fa5d7b19e7e494
#
_cell.length_a   1.000
_cell.length_b   1.000
_cell.length_c   1.000
_cell.angle_alpha   90.00
_cell.angle_beta   90.00
_cell.angle_gamma   90.00
#
_symmetry.space_group_name_H-M   'P 1'
#
loop_
_entity.id
_entity.type
_entity.pdbx_description
1 polymer ?
#
loop_
_entity_poly.entity_id
_entity_poly.type
_entity_poly.pdbx_seq_one_letter_code
_entity_poly.pdbx_strand_id
1 'polypeptide(L)'
;VKIMTVFYLKKNKNFKSIMFNIVLNYWIKRNLVGLNYGSLEIYLPARKQPIFLSGKTPGNKALLKINNWRALWLLFSRGSLGFTEGYLKNYWNTDDINNLMDLISKNYNSFEKVNSGYGFWKIIDKINHLKNANSLSGSKKNIHAHYDIGNDFYSKWLDETMTYSSAFFIENENKLENAQTSKYQLILDSLDLPILSLIHISEPTRLAGI
;
A
#
# COMPACT_ATOMS: atom_id res chain seq x y z
N VAL A 1 51.31 7.52 -14.61
CA VAL A 1 50.02 8.16 -14.98
C VAL A 1 48.85 7.22 -14.70
N LYS A 2 48.89 5.92 -15.05
CA LYS A 2 47.77 4.96 -14.81
C LYS A 2 47.46 4.71 -13.31
N ILE A 3 48.44 4.71 -12.42
CA ILE A 3 48.28 4.44 -11.00
C ILE A 3 47.57 5.62 -10.30
N MET A 4 47.90 6.84 -10.68
CA MET A 4 47.26 8.04 -10.10
C MET A 4 45.79 8.15 -10.47
N THR A 5 45.42 7.78 -11.71
CA THR A 5 44.01 7.79 -12.17
C THR A 5 43.16 6.75 -11.43
N VAL A 6 43.71 5.57 -11.13
CA VAL A 6 43.00 4.51 -10.35
C VAL A 6 42.82 4.93 -8.91
N PHE A 7 43.79 5.61 -8.29
CA PHE A 7 43.68 6.14 -6.93
C PHE A 7 42.65 7.26 -6.84
N TYR A 8 42.59 8.14 -7.85
CA TYR A 8 41.60 9.23 -7.90
C TYR A 8 40.16 8.71 -8.07
N LEU A 9 39.97 7.68 -8.90
CA LEU A 9 38.68 7.02 -9.10
C LEU A 9 38.21 6.22 -7.86
N LYS A 10 39.16 5.59 -7.15
CA LYS A 10 38.86 4.87 -5.89
C LYS A 10 38.50 5.83 -4.75
N LYS A 11 39.18 6.98 -4.66
CA LYS A 11 38.91 8.05 -3.70
C LYS A 11 37.52 8.70 -3.95
N ASN A 12 37.16 8.86 -5.24
CA ASN A 12 35.90 9.45 -5.65
C ASN A 12 34.69 8.50 -5.41
N LYS A 13 34.87 7.17 -5.52
CA LYS A 13 33.83 6.18 -5.18
C LYS A 13 33.53 6.16 -3.69
N ASN A 14 34.55 6.20 -2.85
CA ASN A 14 34.37 6.24 -1.40
C ASN A 14 33.71 7.55 -0.95
N PHE A 15 34.10 8.70 -1.52
CA PHE A 15 33.48 9.98 -1.19
C PHE A 15 32.01 10.06 -1.59
N LYS A 16 31.66 9.60 -2.80
CA LYS A 16 30.25 9.52 -3.25
C LYS A 16 29.41 8.59 -2.37
N SER A 17 29.99 7.44 -1.94
CA SER A 17 29.32 6.51 -1.04
C SER A 17 29.13 7.10 0.35
N ILE A 18 30.11 7.81 0.88
CA ILE A 18 30.04 8.46 2.19
C ILE A 18 28.98 9.59 2.16
N MET A 19 29.03 10.47 1.14
CA MET A 19 28.05 11.54 0.96
C MET A 19 26.62 10.97 0.80
N PHE A 20 26.45 9.94 0.00
CA PHE A 20 25.17 9.28 -0.16
C PHE A 20 24.65 8.72 1.17
N ASN A 21 25.49 8.06 1.96
CA ASN A 21 25.10 7.54 3.27
C ASN A 21 24.73 8.66 4.28
N ILE A 22 25.42 9.80 4.23
CA ILE A 22 25.09 10.96 5.08
C ILE A 22 23.74 11.53 4.71
N VAL A 23 23.49 11.77 3.42
CA VAL A 23 22.23 12.30 2.92
C VAL A 23 21.08 11.33 3.20
N LEU A 24 21.29 10.04 3.00
CA LEU A 24 20.31 9.01 3.28
C LEU A 24 19.99 8.91 4.78
N ASN A 25 21.01 8.91 5.64
CA ASN A 25 20.80 8.91 7.09
C ASN A 25 20.06 10.18 7.56
N TYR A 26 20.38 11.34 6.99
CA TYR A 26 19.69 12.58 7.28
C TYR A 26 18.22 12.49 6.84
N TRP A 27 17.98 11.99 5.62
CA TRP A 27 16.63 11.83 5.10
C TRP A 27 15.80 10.83 5.94
N ILE A 28 16.38 9.67 6.26
CA ILE A 28 15.73 8.67 7.13
C ILE A 28 15.41 9.29 8.50
N LYS A 29 16.37 9.94 9.13
CA LYS A 29 16.15 10.60 10.41
C LYS A 29 15.08 11.68 10.35
N ARG A 30 15.01 12.43 9.26
CA ARG A 30 14.03 13.52 9.11
C ARG A 30 12.62 13.04 8.82
N ASN A 31 12.46 11.95 8.05
CA ASN A 31 11.16 11.53 7.52
C ASN A 31 10.63 10.23 8.15
N LEU A 32 11.50 9.41 8.74
CA LEU A 32 11.12 8.15 9.37
C LEU A 32 11.35 8.17 10.90
N VAL A 33 11.88 9.27 11.46
CA VAL A 33 12.01 9.43 12.92
C VAL A 33 10.68 9.90 13.47
N GLY A 34 10.13 9.10 14.36
CA GLY A 34 8.89 9.41 15.05
C GLY A 34 7.87 8.30 15.01
N LEU A 35 8.33 7.05 14.94
CA LEU A 35 7.44 5.94 15.25
C LEU A 35 6.83 6.17 16.63
N ASN A 36 5.53 6.06 16.72
CA ASN A 36 4.83 6.10 17.99
C ASN A 36 4.72 4.69 18.59
N TYR A 37 4.65 3.65 17.73
CA TYR A 37 4.40 2.28 18.09
C TYR A 37 5.39 1.33 17.43
N GLY A 38 5.90 0.34 18.19
CA GLY A 38 6.72 -0.75 17.70
C GLY A 38 8.14 -0.38 17.30
N SER A 39 8.76 -1.18 16.46
CA SER A 39 10.12 -0.94 15.97
C SER A 39 10.31 -1.45 14.56
N LEU A 40 11.14 -0.77 13.78
CA LEU A 40 11.47 -1.12 12.40
C LEU A 40 12.98 -1.26 12.24
N GLU A 41 13.40 -2.40 11.72
CA GLU A 41 14.78 -2.70 11.37
C GLU A 41 14.96 -2.64 9.86
N ILE A 42 15.83 -1.74 9.39
CA ILE A 42 16.02 -1.50 7.95
C ILE A 42 17.41 -1.95 7.53
N TYR A 43 17.46 -2.92 6.65
CA TYR A 43 18.68 -3.38 5.97
C TYR A 43 18.84 -2.67 4.63
N LEU A 44 20.01 -2.06 4.42
CA LEU A 44 20.31 -1.34 3.20
C LEU A 44 21.37 -2.07 2.37
N PRO A 45 21.32 -2.00 1.02
CA PRO A 45 22.36 -2.54 0.17
C PRO A 45 23.73 -1.96 0.55
N ALA A 46 24.76 -2.82 0.61
CA ALA A 46 26.13 -2.46 0.94
C ALA A 46 26.39 -1.89 2.36
N ARG A 47 25.40 -1.93 3.26
CA ARG A 47 25.58 -1.57 4.65
C ARG A 47 25.60 -2.82 5.54
N LYS A 48 26.62 -2.98 6.36
CA LYS A 48 26.78 -4.15 7.24
C LYS A 48 25.82 -4.12 8.44
N GLN A 49 25.50 -2.95 8.96
CA GLN A 49 24.64 -2.80 10.13
C GLN A 49 23.28 -2.22 9.72
N PRO A 50 22.17 -2.78 10.20
CA PRO A 50 20.85 -2.24 9.98
C PRO A 50 20.64 -0.89 10.65
N ILE A 51 19.62 -0.18 10.25
CA ILE A 51 19.12 1.02 10.90
C ILE A 51 17.96 0.60 11.79
N PHE A 52 18.02 0.93 13.06
CA PHE A 52 16.96 0.69 14.02
C PHE A 52 16.15 1.95 14.23
N LEU A 53 14.84 1.85 14.06
CA LEU A 53 13.86 2.86 14.41
C LEU A 53 12.99 2.29 15.52
N SER A 54 12.96 2.98 16.67
CA SER A 54 12.16 2.56 17.83
C SER A 54 11.02 3.54 18.06
N GLY A 55 9.84 3.02 18.29
CA GLY A 55 8.66 3.77 18.67
C GLY A 55 8.70 4.21 20.13
N LYS A 56 7.80 5.13 20.48
CA LYS A 56 7.62 5.62 21.87
C LYS A 56 6.97 4.57 22.75
N THR A 57 6.12 3.73 22.18
CA THR A 57 5.42 2.65 22.88
C THR A 57 5.87 1.29 22.34
N PRO A 58 5.93 0.25 23.20
CA PRO A 58 6.19 -1.11 22.78
C PRO A 58 5.17 -1.60 21.75
N GLY A 59 5.60 -2.48 20.84
CA GLY A 59 4.73 -3.06 19.83
C GLY A 59 5.48 -3.98 18.89
N ASN A 60 4.88 -4.23 17.72
CA ASN A 60 5.42 -5.14 16.73
C ASN A 60 6.83 -4.72 16.28
N LYS A 61 7.63 -5.74 16.03
CA LYS A 61 8.96 -5.58 15.42
C LYS A 61 8.84 -6.01 13.96
N ALA A 62 9.11 -5.10 13.04
CA ALA A 62 9.11 -5.40 11.62
C ALA A 62 10.51 -5.23 11.03
N LEU A 63 10.77 -5.98 9.95
CA LEU A 63 12.00 -5.92 9.20
C LEU A 63 11.72 -5.44 7.78
N LEU A 64 12.56 -4.55 7.27
CA LEU A 64 12.53 -4.07 5.89
C LEU A 64 13.91 -4.24 5.25
N LYS A 65 14.05 -5.15 4.30
CA LYS A 65 15.29 -5.39 3.58
C LYS A 65 15.23 -4.75 2.20
N ILE A 66 16.05 -3.73 1.99
CA ILE A 66 16.20 -3.07 0.69
C ILE A 66 17.22 -3.85 -0.13
N ASN A 67 16.78 -4.48 -1.22
CA ASN A 67 17.63 -5.25 -2.12
C ASN A 67 18.26 -4.35 -3.19
N ASN A 68 17.55 -3.28 -3.59
CA ASN A 68 17.99 -2.36 -4.63
C ASN A 68 17.67 -0.91 -4.24
N TRP A 69 18.59 0.01 -4.49
CA TRP A 69 18.41 1.44 -4.23
C TRP A 69 17.22 2.08 -4.96
N ARG A 70 16.75 1.44 -6.04
CA ARG A 70 15.53 1.85 -6.74
C ARG A 70 14.29 1.81 -5.86
N ALA A 71 14.25 0.95 -4.82
CA ALA A 71 13.17 0.93 -3.85
C ALA A 71 13.01 2.29 -3.15
N LEU A 72 14.13 2.86 -2.69
CA LEU A 72 14.13 4.17 -2.02
C LEU A 72 13.78 5.30 -2.99
N TRP A 73 14.26 5.22 -4.24
CA TRP A 73 13.89 6.17 -5.28
C TRP A 73 12.39 6.15 -5.58
N LEU A 74 11.80 4.95 -5.72
CA LEU A 74 10.37 4.79 -5.94
C LEU A 74 9.55 5.31 -4.76
N LEU A 75 9.95 4.96 -3.54
CA LEU A 75 9.31 5.46 -2.32
C LEU A 75 9.37 6.99 -2.25
N PHE A 76 10.52 7.58 -2.54
CA PHE A 76 10.70 9.03 -2.52
C PHE A 76 9.88 9.73 -3.60
N SER A 77 9.89 9.23 -4.82
CA SER A 77 9.22 9.87 -5.96
C SER A 77 7.71 9.68 -5.96
N ARG A 78 7.22 8.48 -5.64
CA ARG A 78 5.83 8.07 -5.79
C ARG A 78 5.14 7.67 -4.47
N GLY A 79 5.82 7.82 -3.35
CA GLY A 79 5.27 7.51 -2.02
C GLY A 79 4.83 6.05 -1.87
N SER A 80 3.64 5.83 -1.30
CA SER A 80 3.08 4.50 -1.07
C SER A 80 2.93 3.67 -2.35
N LEU A 81 2.56 4.29 -3.46
CA LEU A 81 2.48 3.61 -4.77
C LEU A 81 3.85 3.09 -5.21
N GLY A 82 4.90 3.91 -5.05
CA GLY A 82 6.28 3.50 -5.34
C GLY A 82 6.80 2.44 -4.38
N PHE A 83 6.36 2.45 -3.14
CA PHE A 83 6.67 1.41 -2.16
C PHE A 83 6.10 0.05 -2.60
N THR A 84 4.82 0.02 -2.99
CA THR A 84 4.16 -1.18 -3.51
C THR A 84 4.82 -1.69 -4.80
N GLU A 85 5.11 -0.79 -5.75
CA GLU A 85 5.82 -1.13 -6.99
C GLU A 85 7.20 -1.74 -6.71
N GLY A 86 7.91 -1.20 -5.71
CA GLY A 86 9.21 -1.73 -5.26
C GLY A 86 9.12 -3.16 -4.73
N TYR A 87 8.05 -3.50 -4.02
CA TYR A 87 7.78 -4.86 -3.55
C TYR A 87 7.54 -5.82 -4.71
N LEU A 88 6.63 -5.48 -5.61
CA LEU A 88 6.32 -6.28 -6.79
C LEU A 88 7.54 -6.54 -7.69
N LYS A 89 8.49 -5.58 -7.74
CA LYS A 89 9.75 -5.71 -8.48
C LYS A 89 10.88 -6.34 -7.67
N ASN A 90 10.59 -6.81 -6.46
CA ASN A 90 11.56 -7.40 -5.54
C ASN A 90 12.77 -6.48 -5.23
N TYR A 91 12.53 -5.15 -5.25
CA TYR A 91 13.54 -4.17 -4.85
C TYR A 91 13.66 -4.05 -3.33
N TRP A 92 12.66 -4.50 -2.60
CA TRP A 92 12.67 -4.70 -1.17
C TRP A 92 11.83 -5.92 -0.78
N ASN A 93 12.10 -6.50 0.38
CA ASN A 93 11.32 -7.57 0.98
C ASN A 93 11.27 -7.44 2.50
N THR A 94 10.50 -8.30 3.12
CA THR A 94 10.34 -8.44 4.58
C THR A 94 10.18 -9.93 4.92
N ASP A 95 10.41 -10.30 6.14
CA ASP A 95 10.16 -11.64 6.66
C ASP A 95 8.67 -11.89 6.91
N ASP A 96 7.93 -10.84 7.31
CA ASP A 96 6.49 -10.88 7.55
C ASP A 96 5.82 -9.61 7.05
N ILE A 97 5.08 -9.74 5.93
CA ILE A 97 4.39 -8.61 5.29
C ILE A 97 3.24 -8.09 6.16
N ASN A 98 2.53 -8.97 6.86
CA ASN A 98 1.40 -8.56 7.70
C ASN A 98 1.88 -7.73 8.88
N ASN A 99 2.97 -8.17 9.52
CA ASN A 99 3.59 -7.47 10.62
C ASN A 99 4.13 -6.09 10.21
N LEU A 100 4.75 -6.00 9.03
CA LEU A 100 5.22 -4.72 8.46
C LEU A 100 4.04 -3.79 8.16
N MET A 101 2.96 -4.29 7.55
CA MET A 101 1.78 -3.48 7.21
C MET A 101 1.03 -3.02 8.47
N ASP A 102 0.91 -3.85 9.50
CA ASP A 102 0.35 -3.45 10.80
C ASP A 102 1.17 -2.34 11.45
N LEU A 103 2.51 -2.46 11.43
CA LEU A 103 3.40 -1.41 11.93
C LEU A 103 3.20 -0.09 11.17
N ILE A 104 3.15 -0.13 9.83
CA ILE A 104 2.94 1.06 8.98
C ILE A 104 1.57 1.68 9.25
N SER A 105 0.52 0.88 9.35
CA SER A 105 -0.85 1.33 9.61
C SER A 105 -0.96 2.06 10.95
N LYS A 106 -0.42 1.48 12.02
CA LYS A 106 -0.44 2.08 13.36
C LYS A 106 0.41 3.35 13.47
N ASN A 107 1.35 3.54 12.55
CA ASN A 107 2.20 4.72 12.46
C ASN A 107 1.88 5.59 11.24
N TYR A 108 0.69 5.48 10.66
CA TYR A 108 0.33 6.15 9.40
C TYR A 108 0.66 7.65 9.40
N ASN A 109 0.31 8.37 10.46
CA ASN A 109 0.58 9.81 10.59
C ASN A 109 2.08 10.14 10.62
N SER A 110 2.91 9.22 11.15
CA SER A 110 4.37 9.38 11.17
C SER A 110 4.99 9.23 9.78
N PHE A 111 4.32 8.51 8.89
CA PHE A 111 4.76 8.26 7.51
C PHE A 111 4.05 9.15 6.47
N GLU A 112 3.15 10.04 6.87
CA GLU A 112 2.35 10.85 5.95
C GLU A 112 3.20 11.59 4.90
N LYS A 113 4.30 12.22 5.31
CA LYS A 113 5.22 12.91 4.42
C LYS A 113 5.91 11.99 3.40
N VAL A 114 6.15 10.75 3.78
CA VAL A 114 6.77 9.74 2.91
C VAL A 114 5.72 9.13 1.97
N ASN A 115 4.51 8.91 2.48
CA ASN A 115 3.41 8.30 1.73
C ASN A 115 2.95 9.15 0.55
N SER A 116 3.06 10.48 0.65
CA SER A 116 2.57 11.39 -0.37
C SER A 116 3.50 11.56 -1.58
N GLY A 117 4.76 11.08 -1.54
CA GLY A 117 5.75 11.32 -2.58
C GLY A 117 6.13 12.79 -2.76
N TYR A 118 7.13 13.09 -3.58
CA TYR A 118 7.62 14.46 -3.80
C TYR A 118 7.75 14.82 -5.29
N GLY A 119 7.53 16.10 -5.59
CA GLY A 119 7.96 16.75 -6.80
C GLY A 119 7.17 16.44 -8.07
N PHE A 120 7.86 16.40 -9.18
CA PHE A 120 7.34 16.28 -10.55
C PHE A 120 6.45 15.04 -10.78
N TRP A 121 6.70 13.95 -10.06
CA TRP A 121 5.93 12.71 -10.17
C TRP A 121 4.47 12.88 -9.75
N LYS A 122 4.16 13.78 -8.81
CA LYS A 122 2.77 14.13 -8.48
C LYS A 122 2.02 14.72 -9.68
N ILE A 123 2.72 15.47 -10.52
CA ILE A 123 2.14 16.05 -11.74
C ILE A 123 1.87 14.94 -12.76
N ILE A 124 2.80 14.00 -12.94
CA ILE A 124 2.63 12.85 -13.84
C ILE A 124 1.49 11.95 -13.35
N ASP A 125 1.44 11.66 -12.05
CA ASP A 125 0.35 10.84 -11.48
C ASP A 125 -0.99 11.57 -11.61
N LYS A 126 -1.04 12.90 -11.46
CA LYS A 126 -2.24 13.72 -11.69
C LYS A 126 -2.67 13.70 -13.16
N ILE A 127 -1.73 13.78 -14.10
CA ILE A 127 -2.02 13.67 -15.54
C ILE A 127 -2.56 12.28 -15.88
N ASN A 128 -1.96 11.22 -15.32
CA ASN A 128 -2.44 9.85 -15.53
C ASN A 128 -3.82 9.65 -14.90
N HIS A 129 -4.08 10.24 -13.74
CA HIS A 129 -5.40 10.23 -13.12
C HIS A 129 -6.46 10.96 -13.98
N LEU A 130 -6.10 12.09 -14.59
CA LEU A 130 -6.98 12.80 -15.52
C LEU A 130 -7.29 11.99 -16.80
N LYS A 131 -6.31 11.22 -17.31
CA LYS A 131 -6.54 10.31 -18.45
C LYS A 131 -7.49 9.16 -18.12
N ASN A 132 -7.55 8.76 -16.85
CA ASN A 132 -8.45 7.73 -16.35
C ASN A 132 -9.72 8.32 -15.70
N ALA A 133 -10.03 9.59 -15.98
CA ALA A 133 -11.22 10.24 -15.45
C ALA A 133 -12.49 9.49 -15.90
N ASN A 134 -13.49 9.48 -15.02
CA ASN A 134 -14.80 8.87 -15.25
C ASN A 134 -15.63 9.70 -16.26
N SER A 135 -15.21 9.73 -17.51
CA SER A 135 -16.04 10.16 -18.65
C SER A 135 -16.97 9.02 -19.05
N LEU A 136 -18.02 9.29 -19.84
CA LEU A 136 -18.97 8.26 -20.31
C LEU A 136 -18.26 7.06 -20.98
N SER A 137 -17.20 7.31 -21.77
CA SER A 137 -16.40 6.26 -22.40
C SER A 137 -15.34 5.67 -21.44
N GLY A 138 -14.77 6.49 -20.56
CA GLY A 138 -13.78 6.06 -19.58
C GLY A 138 -14.38 5.20 -18.48
N SER A 139 -15.60 5.48 -18.03
CA SER A 139 -16.29 4.71 -16.99
C SER A 139 -16.46 3.24 -17.39
N LYS A 140 -16.90 2.96 -18.62
CA LYS A 140 -17.04 1.58 -19.13
C LYS A 140 -15.71 0.84 -19.07
N LYS A 141 -14.61 1.46 -19.55
CA LYS A 141 -13.27 0.89 -19.51
C LYS A 141 -12.77 0.66 -18.07
N ASN A 142 -13.01 1.61 -17.18
CA ASN A 142 -12.60 1.52 -15.79
C ASN A 142 -13.37 0.41 -15.05
N ILE A 143 -14.67 0.28 -15.29
CA ILE A 143 -15.52 -0.79 -14.75
C ILE A 143 -15.03 -2.16 -15.24
N HIS A 144 -14.80 -2.31 -16.56
CA HIS A 144 -14.24 -3.56 -17.10
C HIS A 144 -12.90 -3.90 -16.43
N ALA A 145 -11.96 -2.96 -16.39
CA ALA A 145 -10.65 -3.20 -15.76
C ALA A 145 -10.75 -3.56 -14.27
N HIS A 146 -11.79 -3.09 -13.57
CA HIS A 146 -12.00 -3.40 -12.15
C HIS A 146 -12.58 -4.80 -11.95
N TYR A 147 -13.52 -5.24 -12.80
CA TYR A 147 -14.20 -6.53 -12.64
C TYR A 147 -13.55 -7.67 -13.45
N ASP A 148 -12.78 -7.37 -14.48
CA ASP A 148 -12.07 -8.37 -15.31
C ASP A 148 -10.90 -9.06 -14.60
N ILE A 149 -10.63 -8.73 -13.33
CA ILE A 149 -9.64 -9.42 -12.50
C ILE A 149 -10.03 -10.90 -12.30
N GLY A 150 -11.33 -11.20 -12.37
CA GLY A 150 -11.87 -12.55 -12.36
C GLY A 150 -12.18 -13.12 -10.98
N ASN A 151 -13.03 -14.13 -10.96
CA ASN A 151 -13.52 -14.75 -9.74
C ASN A 151 -12.41 -15.42 -8.91
N ASP A 152 -11.37 -15.95 -9.57
CA ASP A 152 -10.21 -16.57 -8.90
C ASP A 152 -9.48 -15.60 -7.97
N PHE A 153 -9.49 -14.33 -8.30
CA PHE A 153 -8.93 -13.30 -7.42
C PHE A 153 -9.87 -12.99 -6.26
N TYR A 154 -11.14 -12.76 -6.56
CA TYR A 154 -12.14 -12.37 -5.54
C TYR A 154 -12.40 -13.48 -4.52
N SER A 155 -12.43 -14.75 -4.95
CA SER A 155 -12.61 -15.91 -4.07
C SER A 155 -11.52 -16.09 -3.01
N LYS A 156 -10.37 -15.41 -3.15
CA LYS A 156 -9.27 -15.49 -2.18
C LYS A 156 -9.51 -14.65 -0.92
N TRP A 157 -10.44 -13.71 -0.95
CA TRP A 157 -10.64 -12.76 0.15
C TRP A 157 -12.10 -12.35 0.39
N LEU A 158 -13.01 -12.63 -0.54
CA LEU A 158 -14.43 -12.54 -0.29
C LEU A 158 -14.94 -13.83 0.39
N ASP A 159 -16.11 -13.72 1.01
CA ASP A 159 -16.87 -14.86 1.51
C ASP A 159 -17.50 -15.68 0.37
N GLU A 160 -18.11 -16.83 0.66
CA GLU A 160 -18.70 -17.72 -0.33
C GLU A 160 -19.80 -17.07 -1.18
N THR A 161 -20.48 -16.04 -0.64
CA THR A 161 -21.50 -15.29 -1.37
C THR A 161 -20.93 -14.34 -2.39
N MET A 162 -19.59 -14.18 -2.44
CA MET A 162 -18.89 -13.24 -3.32
C MET A 162 -19.38 -11.80 -3.16
N THR A 163 -19.83 -11.43 -1.96
CA THR A 163 -20.34 -10.08 -1.69
C THR A 163 -19.19 -9.07 -1.64
N TYR A 164 -19.08 -8.26 -2.69
CA TYR A 164 -18.05 -7.22 -2.82
C TYR A 164 -18.54 -5.87 -2.28
N SER A 165 -18.80 -5.81 -1.00
CA SER A 165 -19.13 -4.58 -0.27
C SER A 165 -18.78 -4.73 1.21
N SER A 166 -18.74 -3.62 1.97
CA SER A 166 -18.48 -3.65 3.40
C SER A 166 -19.50 -4.54 4.12
N ALA A 167 -19.04 -5.29 5.12
CA ALA A 167 -19.88 -6.09 5.99
C ALA A 167 -20.25 -5.32 7.26
N PHE A 168 -21.31 -5.76 7.96
CA PHE A 168 -21.71 -5.23 9.26
C PHE A 168 -21.47 -6.28 10.33
N PHE A 169 -20.39 -6.11 11.10
CA PHE A 169 -20.03 -7.03 12.18
C PHE A 169 -20.81 -6.67 13.44
N ILE A 170 -21.63 -7.61 13.92
CA ILE A 170 -22.25 -7.54 15.23
C ILE A 170 -21.20 -7.95 16.27
N GLU A 171 -21.39 -7.52 17.50
CA GLU A 171 -20.48 -7.83 18.61
C GLU A 171 -20.23 -9.35 18.72
N ASN A 172 -18.96 -9.75 18.79
CA ASN A 172 -18.47 -11.14 18.78
C ASN A 172 -18.63 -11.93 17.46
N GLU A 173 -19.05 -11.31 16.36
CA GLU A 173 -19.04 -11.97 15.06
C GLU A 173 -17.68 -11.84 14.37
N ASN A 174 -17.07 -12.98 14.00
CA ASN A 174 -15.76 -13.02 13.37
C ASN A 174 -15.81 -13.58 11.92
N LYS A 175 -16.97 -14.06 11.46
CA LYS A 175 -17.13 -14.60 10.13
C LYS A 175 -17.67 -13.56 9.17
N LEU A 176 -16.96 -13.35 8.06
CA LEU A 176 -17.33 -12.38 7.03
C LEU A 176 -18.72 -12.67 6.45
N GLU A 177 -19.04 -13.94 6.18
CA GLU A 177 -20.34 -14.38 5.65
C GLU A 177 -21.51 -13.97 6.55
N ASN A 178 -21.39 -14.20 7.86
CA ASN A 178 -22.43 -13.80 8.82
C ASN A 178 -22.56 -12.27 8.89
N ALA A 179 -21.45 -11.55 8.84
CA ALA A 179 -21.45 -10.09 8.84
C ALA A 179 -22.07 -9.51 7.55
N GLN A 180 -21.90 -10.17 6.39
CA GLN A 180 -22.60 -9.81 5.15
C GLN A 180 -24.11 -10.06 5.27
N THR A 181 -24.50 -11.19 5.83
CA THR A 181 -25.91 -11.52 6.09
C THR A 181 -26.56 -10.51 7.05
N SER A 182 -25.88 -10.16 8.15
CA SER A 182 -26.33 -9.16 9.11
C SER A 182 -26.54 -7.78 8.47
N LYS A 183 -25.65 -7.39 7.53
CA LYS A 183 -25.83 -6.17 6.74
C LYS A 183 -27.11 -6.21 5.91
N TYR A 184 -27.37 -7.31 5.21
CA TYR A 184 -28.58 -7.44 4.41
C TYR A 184 -29.82 -7.38 5.27
N GLN A 185 -29.82 -8.07 6.43
CA GLN A 185 -30.93 -8.02 7.37
C GLN A 185 -31.18 -6.59 7.88
N LEU A 186 -30.12 -5.87 8.26
CA LEU A 186 -30.23 -4.48 8.69
C LEU A 186 -30.85 -3.57 7.63
N ILE A 187 -30.48 -3.77 6.36
CA ILE A 187 -31.06 -3.01 5.24
C ILE A 187 -32.53 -3.35 5.07
N LEU A 188 -32.89 -4.63 5.10
CA LEU A 188 -34.26 -5.09 4.97
C LEU A 188 -35.17 -4.54 6.09
N ASP A 189 -34.68 -4.62 7.32
CA ASP A 189 -35.40 -4.11 8.49
C ASP A 189 -35.61 -2.58 8.43
N SER A 190 -34.60 -1.87 7.84
CA SER A 190 -34.68 -0.40 7.69
C SER A 190 -35.64 0.06 6.58
N LEU A 191 -35.91 -0.79 5.61
CA LEU A 191 -36.76 -0.45 4.48
C LEU A 191 -38.26 -0.67 4.75
N ASP A 192 -38.62 -1.40 5.79
CA ASP A 192 -40.01 -1.72 6.17
C ASP A 192 -40.91 -2.12 4.96
N LEU A 193 -40.36 -2.98 4.11
CA LEU A 193 -40.97 -3.33 2.81
C LEU A 193 -41.89 -4.54 2.97
N PRO A 194 -43.10 -4.53 2.35
CA PRO A 194 -43.93 -5.71 2.27
C PRO A 194 -43.22 -6.82 1.42
N ILE A 195 -43.41 -8.07 1.82
CA ILE A 195 -42.72 -9.26 1.31
C ILE A 195 -42.68 -9.35 -0.23
N LEU A 196 -43.71 -8.86 -0.92
CA LEU A 196 -43.80 -8.88 -2.40
C LEU A 196 -42.97 -7.81 -3.12
N SER A 197 -42.51 -6.77 -2.45
CA SER A 197 -41.79 -5.67 -3.10
C SER A 197 -40.29 -5.97 -3.32
N LEU A 198 -39.71 -6.91 -2.60
CA LEU A 198 -38.30 -7.29 -2.73
C LEU A 198 -37.96 -7.86 -4.12
N ILE A 199 -38.86 -8.66 -4.71
CA ILE A 199 -38.68 -9.24 -6.04
C ILE A 199 -38.63 -8.14 -7.11
N HIS A 200 -39.45 -7.11 -6.99
CA HIS A 200 -39.51 -6.00 -7.97
C HIS A 200 -38.33 -5.03 -7.87
N ILE A 201 -37.64 -4.98 -6.75
CA ILE A 201 -36.50 -4.09 -6.53
C ILE A 201 -35.18 -4.75 -6.96
N SER A 202 -35.00 -6.05 -6.75
CA SER A 202 -33.77 -6.75 -7.10
C SER A 202 -33.73 -7.26 -8.53
N GLU A 203 -34.86 -7.66 -9.12
CA GLU A 203 -34.97 -8.19 -10.47
C GLU A 203 -34.60 -7.18 -11.58
N PRO A 204 -35.06 -5.91 -11.55
CA PRO A 204 -34.71 -4.96 -12.61
C PRO A 204 -33.22 -4.68 -12.74
N THR A 205 -32.47 -4.72 -11.64
CA THR A 205 -31.03 -4.53 -11.64
C THR A 205 -30.29 -5.72 -12.26
N ARG A 206 -30.84 -6.90 -12.20
CA ARG A 206 -30.28 -8.13 -12.78
C ARG A 206 -30.57 -8.24 -14.27
N LEU A 207 -31.72 -7.72 -14.73
CA LEU A 207 -32.14 -7.69 -16.15
C LEU A 207 -31.54 -6.53 -16.95
N ALA A 208 -31.04 -5.48 -16.28
CA ALA A 208 -30.44 -4.31 -16.94
C ALA A 208 -29.02 -4.56 -17.47
N GLY A 209 -28.63 -5.83 -17.65
CA GLY A 209 -27.49 -6.21 -18.46
C GLY A 209 -26.16 -5.81 -17.89
N ILE A 210 -25.82 -6.54 -16.95
CA ILE A 210 -24.41 -6.75 -16.67
C ILE A 210 -23.91 -7.85 -17.60
#